data_51aa0c904401a73e95e8cd545df54ee8
#
_entry.id   51aa0c904401a73e95e8cd545df54ee8
#
_cell.length_a   1.000
_cell.length_b   1.000
_cell.length_c   1.000
_cell.angle_alpha   90.00
_cell.angle_beta   90.00
_cell.angle_gamma   90.00
#
_symmetry.space_group_name_H-M   'P 1'
#
loop_
_entity.id
_entity.type
_entity.pdbx_description
1 polymer ?
#
loop_
_entity_poly.entity_id
_entity_poly.type
_entity_poly.pdbx_seq_one_letter_code
_entity_poly.pdbx_strand_id
1 'polypeptide(L)'
;MDTNTFYFRGTVVDPVTVSHRLPNRTFYKTVLSVPRLSGAQDLVTLVIPGNVLKRHPLSPGDLVTATGDLRTYHAQTFPHVHLFGFVHDFPENDLDQCPNTVQLTGTLQTVPTFRVTPFGRQISDFILRVDREFNCSTIPVIAWGRYANLASQLDRGTPVSIVGRMQSRDYTKTLPDGTHVSRTAMEVSCAHMQVVQ
;
A
#
# COMPACT_ATOMS: atom_id res chain seq x y z
N MET A 1 -20.23 1.74 -1.77
CA MET A 1 -19.38 0.84 -2.56
C MET A 1 -17.95 1.13 -2.14
N ASP A 2 -17.21 0.11 -1.74
CA ASP A 2 -15.84 0.30 -1.27
C ASP A 2 -14.94 0.78 -2.41
N THR A 3 -14.17 1.83 -2.15
CA THR A 3 -13.20 2.36 -3.09
C THR A 3 -11.84 1.80 -2.74
N ASN A 4 -11.12 1.32 -3.74
CA ASN A 4 -9.74 0.85 -3.61
C ASN A 4 -9.00 1.18 -4.90
N THR A 5 -8.35 2.31 -4.92
CA THR A 5 -7.61 2.77 -6.10
C THR A 5 -6.27 3.33 -5.70
N PHE A 6 -5.29 3.13 -6.57
CA PHE A 6 -4.00 3.82 -6.48
C PHE A 6 -3.62 4.46 -7.82
N TYR A 7 -2.80 5.47 -7.71
CA TYR A 7 -2.05 6.13 -8.78
C TYR A 7 -0.59 6.21 -8.34
N PHE A 8 0.29 5.44 -9.00
CA PHE A 8 1.72 5.46 -8.72
C PHE A 8 2.50 5.83 -9.98
N ARG A 9 3.32 6.88 -9.89
CA ARG A 9 4.25 7.26 -10.95
C ARG A 9 5.68 7.16 -10.42
N GLY A 10 6.51 6.38 -11.09
CA GLY A 10 7.88 6.13 -10.65
C GLY A 10 8.70 5.38 -11.68
N THR A 11 9.91 5.05 -11.31
CA THR A 11 10.84 4.32 -12.17
C THR A 11 10.83 2.84 -11.82
N VAL A 12 10.72 1.98 -12.82
CA VAL A 12 10.88 0.53 -12.68
C VAL A 12 12.32 0.23 -12.28
N VAL A 13 12.53 -0.42 -11.13
CA VAL A 13 13.88 -0.70 -10.61
C VAL A 13 14.29 -2.15 -10.77
N ASP A 14 13.35 -3.08 -10.66
CA ASP A 14 13.63 -4.51 -10.78
C ASP A 14 13.20 -5.06 -12.15
N PRO A 15 13.89 -6.07 -12.69
CA PRO A 15 13.41 -6.80 -13.86
C PRO A 15 12.03 -7.41 -13.60
N VAL A 16 11.19 -7.40 -14.63
CA VAL A 16 9.87 -8.04 -14.58
C VAL A 16 10.05 -9.56 -14.53
N THR A 17 9.54 -10.18 -13.47
CA THR A 17 9.62 -11.63 -13.26
C THR A 17 8.23 -12.24 -13.06
N VAL A 18 8.10 -13.55 -13.24
CA VAL A 18 6.83 -14.24 -12.96
C VAL A 18 6.56 -14.20 -11.45
N SER A 19 5.39 -13.68 -11.07
CA SER A 19 4.89 -13.71 -9.70
C SER A 19 4.25 -15.06 -9.37
N HIS A 20 3.21 -15.40 -10.12
CA HIS A 20 2.47 -16.67 -9.99
C HIS A 20 1.69 -16.97 -11.27
N ARG A 21 1.21 -18.22 -11.37
CA ARG A 21 0.41 -18.69 -12.49
C ARG A 21 -0.91 -19.28 -11.99
N LEU A 22 -1.97 -18.98 -12.69
CA LEU A 22 -3.26 -19.66 -12.64
C LEU A 22 -3.46 -20.42 -13.96
N PRO A 23 -4.40 -21.37 -14.06
CA PRO A 23 -4.55 -22.23 -15.24
C PRO A 23 -4.54 -21.48 -16.59
N ASN A 24 -5.17 -20.31 -16.66
CA ASN A 24 -5.30 -19.53 -17.89
C ASN A 24 -4.68 -18.13 -17.81
N ARG A 25 -3.93 -17.81 -16.75
CA ARG A 25 -3.39 -16.46 -16.50
C ARG A 25 -2.03 -16.54 -15.84
N THR A 26 -1.09 -15.75 -16.36
CA THR A 26 0.21 -15.52 -15.71
C THR A 26 0.22 -14.09 -15.16
N PHE A 27 0.73 -13.96 -13.96
CA PHE A 27 0.94 -12.67 -13.30
C PHE A 27 2.44 -12.44 -13.11
N TYR A 28 2.85 -11.22 -13.33
CA TYR A 28 4.23 -10.79 -13.23
C TYR A 28 4.38 -9.82 -12.06
N LYS A 29 5.59 -9.63 -11.61
CA LYS A 29 5.92 -8.65 -10.58
C LYS A 29 7.17 -7.87 -10.93
N THR A 30 7.20 -6.63 -10.48
CA THR A 30 8.36 -5.74 -10.49
C THR A 30 8.27 -4.80 -9.30
N VAL A 31 9.28 -3.97 -9.09
CA VAL A 31 9.31 -2.92 -8.07
C VAL A 31 9.38 -1.57 -8.75
N LEU A 32 8.53 -0.65 -8.31
CA LEU A 32 8.50 0.73 -8.73
C LEU A 32 9.10 1.61 -7.63
N SER A 33 10.08 2.44 -7.97
CA SER A 33 10.61 3.48 -7.10
C SER A 33 9.81 4.76 -7.28
N VAL A 34 9.02 5.11 -6.27
CA VAL A 34 8.12 6.27 -6.29
C VAL A 34 8.72 7.39 -5.44
N PRO A 35 9.00 8.59 -6.01
CA PRO A 35 9.64 9.67 -5.27
C PRO A 35 8.68 10.32 -4.27
N ARG A 36 9.20 10.70 -3.10
CA ARG A 36 8.56 11.60 -2.13
C ARG A 36 9.01 13.04 -2.35
N LEU A 37 8.22 14.00 -1.93
CA LEU A 37 8.61 15.40 -1.90
C LEU A 37 9.87 15.66 -1.04
N SER A 38 10.15 14.80 -0.07
CA SER A 38 11.36 14.86 0.77
C SER A 38 12.62 14.34 0.10
N GLY A 39 12.55 13.86 -1.15
CA GLY A 39 13.66 13.21 -1.85
C GLY A 39 13.85 11.71 -1.53
N ALA A 40 13.18 11.20 -0.50
CA ALA A 40 13.17 9.76 -0.23
C ALA A 40 12.37 9.00 -1.30
N GLN A 41 12.65 7.70 -1.46
CA GLN A 41 11.98 6.82 -2.41
C GLN A 41 11.15 5.78 -1.66
N ASP A 42 9.94 5.52 -2.14
CA ASP A 42 9.13 4.39 -1.72
C ASP A 42 9.26 3.26 -2.75
N LEU A 43 9.67 2.09 -2.31
CA LEU A 43 9.77 0.91 -3.17
C LEU A 43 8.45 0.14 -3.12
N VAL A 44 7.67 0.23 -4.18
CA VAL A 44 6.33 -0.36 -4.27
C VAL A 44 6.36 -1.60 -5.15
N THR A 45 5.97 -2.74 -4.60
CA THR A 45 5.77 -3.96 -5.40
C THR A 45 4.51 -3.84 -6.23
N LEU A 46 4.62 -4.06 -7.53
CA LEU A 46 3.51 -4.17 -8.47
C LEU A 46 3.32 -5.63 -8.90
N VAL A 47 2.06 -6.06 -8.98
CA VAL A 47 1.65 -7.33 -9.60
C VAL A 47 0.84 -6.99 -10.84
N ILE A 48 1.27 -7.50 -11.99
CA ILE A 48 0.80 -7.11 -13.31
C ILE A 48 0.20 -8.33 -14.02
N PRO A 49 -1.08 -8.31 -14.43
CA PRO A 49 -1.64 -9.34 -15.28
C PRO A 49 -0.90 -9.42 -16.63
N GLY A 50 -0.72 -10.63 -17.14
CA GLY A 50 0.05 -10.85 -18.39
C GLY A 50 -0.54 -10.15 -19.61
N ASN A 51 -1.85 -9.96 -19.67
CA ASN A 51 -2.50 -9.20 -20.76
C ASN A 51 -2.20 -7.70 -20.67
N VAL A 52 -2.04 -7.14 -19.46
CA VAL A 52 -1.63 -5.74 -19.25
C VAL A 52 -0.16 -5.58 -19.65
N LEU A 53 0.71 -6.48 -19.17
CA LEU A 53 2.14 -6.43 -19.51
C LEU A 53 2.41 -6.59 -21.01
N LYS A 54 1.60 -7.38 -21.73
CA LYS A 54 1.72 -7.50 -23.20
C LYS A 54 1.43 -6.19 -23.94
N ARG A 55 0.52 -5.37 -23.43
CA ARG A 55 0.21 -4.05 -24.00
C ARG A 55 1.25 -2.99 -23.64
N HIS A 56 1.84 -3.14 -22.48
CA HIS A 56 2.82 -2.20 -21.91
C HIS A 56 4.06 -2.98 -21.43
N PRO A 57 4.97 -3.37 -22.35
CA PRO A 57 6.23 -4.00 -21.97
C PRO A 57 7.05 -3.06 -21.09
N LEU A 58 7.66 -3.60 -20.03
CA LEU A 58 8.41 -2.82 -19.04
C LEU A 58 9.85 -3.33 -18.94
N SER A 59 10.76 -2.38 -18.76
CA SER A 59 12.17 -2.63 -18.50
C SER A 59 12.65 -1.80 -17.30
N PRO A 60 13.67 -2.24 -16.55
CA PRO A 60 14.32 -1.39 -15.56
C PRO A 60 14.78 -0.05 -16.16
N GLY A 61 14.49 1.04 -15.46
CA GLY A 61 14.75 2.41 -15.92
C GLY A 61 13.54 3.10 -16.55
N ASP A 62 12.48 2.38 -16.93
CA ASP A 62 11.27 2.99 -17.48
C ASP A 62 10.54 3.83 -16.42
N LEU A 63 10.21 5.07 -16.78
CA LEU A 63 9.33 5.94 -16.00
C LEU A 63 7.89 5.67 -16.43
N VAL A 64 7.09 5.17 -15.51
CA VAL A 64 5.72 4.75 -15.80
C VAL A 64 4.73 5.28 -14.76
N THR A 65 3.48 5.42 -15.19
CA THR A 65 2.32 5.57 -14.31
C THR A 65 1.56 4.25 -14.27
N ALA A 66 1.29 3.76 -13.07
CA ALA A 66 0.49 2.55 -12.85
C ALA A 66 -0.77 2.90 -12.05
N THR A 67 -1.90 2.36 -12.48
CA THR A 67 -3.19 2.47 -11.78
C THR A 67 -3.76 1.10 -11.49
N GLY A 68 -4.53 0.99 -10.41
CA GLY A 68 -5.11 -0.28 -9.98
C GLY A 68 -5.66 -0.26 -8.57
N ASP A 69 -5.68 -1.41 -7.92
CA ASP A 69 -6.14 -1.59 -6.54
C ASP A 69 -5.04 -2.16 -5.63
N LEU A 70 -5.06 -1.78 -4.35
CA LEU A 70 -4.17 -2.35 -3.35
C LEU A 70 -4.69 -3.71 -2.91
N ARG A 71 -3.78 -4.67 -2.83
CA ARG A 71 -4.08 -6.03 -2.38
C ARG A 71 -3.10 -6.48 -1.32
N THR A 72 -3.58 -7.41 -0.49
CA THR A 72 -2.75 -8.07 0.49
C THR A 72 -2.82 -9.59 0.31
N TYR A 73 -1.73 -10.25 0.59
CA TYR A 73 -1.73 -11.68 0.83
C TYR A 73 -1.03 -11.98 2.16
N HIS A 74 -1.49 -13.05 2.82
CA HIS A 74 -0.90 -13.52 4.06
C HIS A 74 0.10 -14.62 3.75
N ALA A 75 1.35 -14.45 4.21
CA ALA A 75 2.39 -15.45 4.10
C ALA A 75 2.55 -16.19 5.44
N GLN A 76 2.99 -17.46 5.39
CA GLN A 76 3.34 -18.21 6.59
C GLN A 76 4.62 -17.66 7.23
N THR A 77 5.51 -17.12 6.42
CA THR A 77 6.74 -16.46 6.87
C THR A 77 6.54 -14.96 7.01
N PHE A 78 7.31 -14.35 7.90
CA PHE A 78 7.27 -12.90 8.11
C PHE A 78 7.88 -12.11 6.91
N PRO A 79 7.32 -10.94 6.52
CA PRO A 79 6.11 -10.34 7.08
C PRO A 79 4.86 -11.13 6.72
N HIS A 80 3.97 -11.32 7.69
CA HIS A 80 2.76 -12.12 7.49
C HIS A 80 1.78 -11.50 6.50
N VAL A 81 1.86 -10.18 6.32
CA VAL A 81 1.01 -9.42 5.38
C VAL A 81 1.91 -8.72 4.37
N HIS A 82 1.70 -9.02 3.10
CA HIS A 82 2.35 -8.35 1.98
C HIS A 82 1.35 -7.45 1.27
N LEU A 83 1.61 -6.15 1.31
CA LEU A 83 0.83 -5.14 0.60
C LEU A 83 1.48 -4.84 -0.75
N PHE A 84 0.70 -4.85 -1.83
CA PHE A 84 1.17 -4.59 -3.19
C PHE A 84 0.09 -3.91 -4.03
N GLY A 85 0.52 -3.23 -5.10
CA GLY A 85 -0.38 -2.69 -6.13
C GLY A 85 -0.69 -3.75 -7.18
N PHE A 86 -1.97 -4.08 -7.38
CA PHE A 86 -2.42 -4.91 -8.49
C PHE A 86 -2.81 -4.00 -9.65
N VAL A 87 -2.05 -4.08 -10.74
CA VAL A 87 -2.14 -3.13 -11.85
C VAL A 87 -3.31 -3.47 -12.77
N HIS A 88 -4.12 -2.47 -13.07
CA HIS A 88 -5.19 -2.55 -14.08
C HIS A 88 -4.73 -1.97 -15.41
N ASP A 89 -3.96 -0.88 -15.37
CA ASP A 89 -3.47 -0.20 -16.57
C ASP A 89 -2.22 0.64 -16.29
N PHE A 90 -1.52 1.01 -17.38
CA PHE A 90 -0.43 1.97 -17.40
C PHE A 90 -0.86 3.15 -18.29
N PRO A 91 -1.60 4.13 -17.75
CA PRO A 91 -2.00 5.31 -18.51
C PRO A 91 -0.79 6.17 -18.88
N GLU A 92 -0.99 7.11 -19.80
CA GLU A 92 0.00 8.15 -20.08
C GLU A 92 0.34 8.93 -18.79
N ASN A 93 1.58 9.41 -18.70
CA ASN A 93 2.04 10.12 -17.53
C ASN A 93 1.31 11.47 -17.39
N ASP A 94 0.54 11.59 -16.34
CA ASP A 94 -0.05 12.87 -15.91
C ASP A 94 0.89 13.51 -14.87
N LEU A 95 1.57 14.57 -15.27
CA LEU A 95 2.57 15.25 -14.44
C LEU A 95 1.94 16.14 -13.35
N ASP A 96 0.65 16.47 -13.49
CA ASP A 96 -0.06 17.32 -12.55
C ASP A 96 -0.57 16.53 -11.33
N GLN A 97 -0.65 15.20 -11.43
CA GLN A 97 -1.04 14.35 -10.32
C GLN A 97 0.12 14.03 -9.37
N CYS A 98 -0.19 13.96 -8.08
CA CYS A 98 0.76 13.49 -7.07
C CYS A 98 1.22 12.05 -7.42
N PRO A 99 2.53 11.80 -7.50
CA PRO A 99 3.07 10.52 -7.97
C PRO A 99 2.76 9.33 -7.06
N ASN A 100 2.20 9.54 -5.88
CA ASN A 100 1.86 8.49 -4.92
C ASN A 100 0.54 8.83 -4.24
N THR A 101 -0.55 8.38 -4.83
CA THR A 101 -1.90 8.61 -4.30
C THR A 101 -2.63 7.29 -4.14
N VAL A 102 -3.28 7.13 -2.99
CA VAL A 102 -4.13 5.98 -2.65
C VAL A 102 -5.46 6.51 -2.13
N GLN A 103 -6.57 5.95 -2.63
CA GLN A 103 -7.92 6.23 -2.15
C GLN A 103 -8.59 4.93 -1.73
N LEU A 104 -9.01 4.85 -0.48
CA LEU A 104 -9.62 3.67 0.11
C LEU A 104 -10.91 4.04 0.82
N THR A 105 -11.95 3.22 0.65
CA THR A 105 -13.13 3.20 1.52
C THR A 105 -13.27 1.78 2.05
N GLY A 106 -13.53 1.64 3.35
CA GLY A 106 -13.64 0.33 3.98
C GLY A 106 -13.99 0.46 5.45
N THR A 107 -13.89 -0.63 6.20
CA THR A 107 -14.21 -0.69 7.62
C THR A 107 -12.99 -0.94 8.48
N LEU A 108 -12.92 -0.32 9.66
CA LEU A 108 -11.87 -0.60 10.64
C LEU A 108 -11.95 -2.06 11.09
N GLN A 109 -10.93 -2.85 10.81
CA GLN A 109 -10.88 -4.25 11.24
C GLN A 109 -10.33 -4.40 12.67
N THR A 110 -9.53 -3.43 13.11
CA THR A 110 -8.97 -3.36 14.47
C THR A 110 -9.35 -2.04 15.11
N VAL A 111 -9.45 -2.01 16.44
CA VAL A 111 -9.46 -0.75 17.17
C VAL A 111 -8.13 -0.03 16.92
N PRO A 112 -8.13 1.26 16.53
CA PRO A 112 -6.90 1.99 16.27
C PRO A 112 -6.03 2.12 17.52
N THR A 113 -4.73 1.85 17.38
CA THR A 113 -3.75 1.97 18.46
C THR A 113 -3.08 3.34 18.39
N PHE A 114 -3.47 4.24 19.30
CA PHE A 114 -2.86 5.56 19.42
C PHE A 114 -1.54 5.50 20.20
N ARG A 115 -0.55 6.23 19.71
CA ARG A 115 0.73 6.42 20.41
C ARG A 115 1.40 7.74 20.02
N VAL A 116 2.31 8.19 20.86
CA VAL A 116 3.16 9.36 20.57
C VAL A 116 4.57 8.85 20.27
N THR A 117 5.15 9.27 19.15
CA THR A 117 6.52 8.91 18.80
C THR A 117 7.53 9.60 19.72
N PRO A 118 8.80 9.13 19.81
CA PRO A 118 9.85 9.81 20.57
C PRO A 118 10.07 11.27 20.19
N PHE A 119 9.68 11.66 18.96
CA PHE A 119 9.73 13.05 18.47
C PHE A 119 8.44 13.84 18.70
N GLY A 120 7.54 13.36 19.57
CA GLY A 120 6.28 14.03 19.92
C GLY A 120 5.17 13.98 18.86
N ARG A 121 5.33 13.18 17.79
CA ARG A 121 4.30 13.04 16.75
C ARG A 121 3.23 12.05 17.19
N GLN A 122 1.98 12.46 17.10
CA GLN A 122 0.82 11.61 17.36
C GLN A 122 0.54 10.73 16.14
N ILE A 123 0.39 9.43 16.36
CA ILE A 123 0.07 8.45 15.33
C ILE A 123 -0.97 7.46 15.83
N SER A 124 -1.78 6.93 14.91
CA SER A 124 -2.67 5.79 15.16
C SER A 124 -2.47 4.75 14.07
N ASP A 125 -2.19 3.53 14.50
CA ASP A 125 -2.03 2.37 13.61
C ASP A 125 -3.31 1.55 13.64
N PHE A 126 -3.82 1.14 12.47
CA PHE A 126 -4.99 0.28 12.36
C PHE A 126 -4.98 -0.51 11.05
N ILE A 127 -5.83 -1.51 10.97
CA ILE A 127 -6.08 -2.29 9.77
C ILE A 127 -7.41 -1.87 9.16
N LEU A 128 -7.40 -1.48 7.90
CA LEU A 128 -8.58 -1.21 7.11
C LEU A 128 -8.94 -2.46 6.30
N ARG A 129 -10.16 -2.97 6.47
CA ARG A 129 -10.73 -3.98 5.60
C ARG A 129 -11.43 -3.29 4.44
N VAL A 130 -11.01 -3.62 3.23
CA VAL A 130 -11.62 -3.14 1.99
C VAL A 130 -12.18 -4.35 1.26
N ASP A 131 -13.51 -4.41 1.15
CA ASP A 131 -14.20 -5.50 0.49
C ASP A 131 -14.19 -5.32 -1.04
N ARG A 132 -14.04 -6.42 -1.74
CA ARG A 132 -14.10 -6.54 -3.20
C ARG A 132 -15.11 -7.63 -3.54
N GLU A 133 -15.54 -7.68 -4.79
CA GLU A 133 -16.60 -8.59 -5.26
C GLU A 133 -16.46 -10.04 -4.76
N PHE A 134 -15.26 -10.60 -4.74
CA PHE A 134 -15.02 -12.02 -4.35
C PHE A 134 -13.99 -12.18 -3.23
N ASN A 135 -13.46 -11.10 -2.68
CA ASN A 135 -12.38 -11.16 -1.69
C ASN A 135 -12.30 -9.85 -0.90
N CYS A 136 -11.47 -9.79 0.11
CA CYS A 136 -11.14 -8.56 0.82
C CYS A 136 -9.62 -8.35 0.89
N SER A 137 -9.22 -7.09 1.07
CA SER A 137 -7.85 -6.72 1.42
C SER A 137 -7.81 -6.15 2.82
N THR A 138 -6.84 -6.56 3.62
CA THR A 138 -6.60 -6.05 4.97
C THR A 138 -5.38 -5.15 4.95
N ILE A 139 -5.62 -3.85 4.79
CA ILE A 139 -4.59 -2.86 4.49
C ILE A 139 -4.10 -2.21 5.77
N PRO A 140 -2.79 -2.30 6.12
CA PRO A 140 -2.21 -1.55 7.22
C PRO A 140 -2.23 -0.06 6.93
N VAL A 141 -2.70 0.74 7.88
CA VAL A 141 -2.81 2.19 7.77
C VAL A 141 -2.18 2.85 8.99
N ILE A 142 -1.43 3.91 8.76
CA ILE A 142 -0.95 4.83 9.79
C ILE A 142 -1.54 6.21 9.57
N ALA A 143 -2.25 6.72 10.57
CA ALA A 143 -2.76 8.09 10.59
C ALA A 143 -1.87 8.99 11.45
N TRP A 144 -1.80 10.29 11.11
CA TRP A 144 -0.91 11.26 11.74
C TRP A 144 -1.68 12.46 12.27
N GLY A 145 -1.21 13.03 13.40
CA GLY A 145 -1.72 14.28 13.99
C GLY A 145 -3.23 14.25 14.21
N ARG A 146 -3.96 15.21 13.61
CA ARG A 146 -5.42 15.29 13.78
C ARG A 146 -6.17 14.02 13.38
N TYR A 147 -5.68 13.31 12.36
CA TYR A 147 -6.30 12.05 11.93
C TYR A 147 -5.94 10.88 12.84
N ALA A 148 -4.80 10.92 13.52
CA ALA A 148 -4.49 9.98 14.60
C ALA A 148 -5.46 10.14 15.78
N ASN A 149 -5.75 11.38 16.17
CA ASN A 149 -6.73 11.67 17.21
C ASN A 149 -8.15 11.28 16.79
N LEU A 150 -8.55 11.57 15.54
CA LEU A 150 -9.84 11.12 15.01
C LEU A 150 -9.95 9.60 15.05
N ALA A 151 -8.95 8.88 14.50
CA ALA A 151 -8.93 7.43 14.47
C ALA A 151 -9.02 6.82 15.87
N SER A 152 -8.33 7.38 16.87
CA SER A 152 -8.31 6.85 18.23
C SER A 152 -9.67 6.88 18.94
N GLN A 153 -10.64 7.62 18.39
CA GLN A 153 -12.01 7.72 18.92
C GLN A 153 -12.99 6.77 18.19
N LEU A 154 -12.50 6.02 17.22
CA LEU A 154 -13.34 5.13 16.40
C LEU A 154 -13.20 3.68 16.86
N ASP A 155 -14.33 2.98 16.80
CA ASP A 155 -14.42 1.57 17.12
C ASP A 155 -14.17 0.67 15.89
N ARG A 156 -13.86 -0.60 16.16
CA ARG A 156 -13.87 -1.64 15.13
C ARG A 156 -15.23 -1.69 14.44
N GLY A 157 -15.21 -1.83 13.10
CA GLY A 157 -16.42 -1.85 12.29
C GLY A 157 -16.86 -0.47 11.79
N THR A 158 -16.24 0.62 12.24
CA THR A 158 -16.56 1.96 11.73
C THR A 158 -16.13 2.08 10.25
N PRO A 159 -17.04 2.49 9.36
CA PRO A 159 -16.70 2.74 7.96
C PRO A 159 -15.97 4.07 7.82
N VAL A 160 -14.87 4.07 7.06
CA VAL A 160 -14.06 5.26 6.83
C VAL A 160 -13.60 5.36 5.36
N SER A 161 -13.46 6.58 4.88
CA SER A 161 -12.79 6.89 3.62
C SER A 161 -11.44 7.55 3.91
N ILE A 162 -10.41 7.10 3.18
CA ILE A 162 -9.03 7.51 3.36
C ILE A 162 -8.43 7.93 2.03
N VAL A 163 -7.75 9.07 2.04
CA VAL A 163 -6.81 9.48 0.99
C VAL A 163 -5.42 9.52 1.60
N GLY A 164 -4.46 8.92 0.94
CA GLY A 164 -3.11 8.83 1.45
C GLY A 164 -2.11 8.43 0.38
N ARG A 165 -0.99 7.90 0.82
CA ARG A 165 0.08 7.37 -0.03
C ARG A 165 0.56 6.03 0.50
N MET A 166 1.02 5.16 -0.38
CA MET A 166 1.75 3.97 0.02
C MET A 166 3.16 4.36 0.46
N GLN A 167 3.62 3.80 1.57
CA GLN A 167 4.98 4.01 2.05
C GLN A 167 5.61 2.74 2.55
N SER A 168 6.93 2.67 2.43
CA SER A 168 7.76 1.67 3.09
C SER A 168 8.35 2.24 4.38
N ARG A 169 8.44 1.42 5.40
CA ARG A 169 9.07 1.76 6.67
C ARG A 169 9.97 0.62 7.15
N ASP A 170 11.23 0.93 7.32
CA ASP A 170 12.16 -0.02 7.94
C ASP A 170 12.01 -0.01 9.46
N TYR A 171 12.06 -1.17 10.06
CA TYR A 171 12.04 -1.36 11.50
C TYR A 171 12.89 -2.56 11.91
N THR A 172 13.36 -2.52 13.14
CA THR A 172 14.12 -3.63 13.71
C THR A 172 13.18 -4.51 14.54
N LYS A 173 13.14 -5.80 14.22
CA LYS A 173 12.45 -6.80 15.02
C LYS A 173 13.46 -7.58 15.85
N THR A 174 13.22 -7.67 17.14
CA THR A 174 13.96 -8.57 18.04
C THR A 174 13.29 -9.94 17.99
N LEU A 175 14.04 -10.95 17.60
CA LEU A 175 13.61 -12.36 17.60
C LEU A 175 13.62 -12.93 19.03
N PRO A 176 12.96 -14.10 19.27
CA PRO A 176 12.96 -14.74 20.60
C PRO A 176 14.35 -15.11 21.14
N ASP A 177 15.32 -15.29 20.24
CA ASP A 177 16.73 -15.56 20.57
C ASP A 177 17.56 -14.30 20.86
N GLY A 178 16.94 -13.10 20.87
CA GLY A 178 17.59 -11.82 21.08
C GLY A 178 18.21 -11.21 19.82
N THR A 179 18.19 -11.91 18.68
CA THR A 179 18.74 -11.39 17.41
C THR A 179 17.90 -10.24 16.88
N HIS A 180 18.58 -9.16 16.41
CA HIS A 180 17.95 -8.03 15.75
C HIS A 180 17.94 -8.21 14.23
N VAL A 181 16.76 -8.20 13.62
CA VAL A 181 16.60 -8.33 12.17
C VAL A 181 15.92 -7.08 11.62
N SER A 182 16.58 -6.41 10.66
CA SER A 182 15.94 -5.31 9.91
C SER A 182 14.85 -5.86 9.00
N ARG A 183 13.70 -5.18 8.96
CA ARG A 183 12.53 -5.53 8.18
C ARG A 183 11.91 -4.28 7.59
N THR A 184 11.29 -4.42 6.42
CA THR A 184 10.51 -3.36 5.78
C THR A 184 9.03 -3.73 5.83
N ALA A 185 8.21 -2.84 6.36
CA ALA A 185 6.76 -2.93 6.29
C ALA A 185 6.23 -1.97 5.24
N MET A 186 5.21 -2.41 4.51
CA MET A 186 4.43 -1.57 3.61
C MET A 186 3.11 -1.20 4.28
N GLU A 187 2.76 0.08 4.25
CA GLU A 187 1.56 0.61 4.86
C GLU A 187 1.02 1.81 4.06
N VAL A 188 -0.22 2.18 4.28
CA VAL A 188 -0.80 3.42 3.74
C VAL A 188 -0.67 4.51 4.78
N SER A 189 0.07 5.57 4.46
CA SER A 189 0.14 6.78 5.26
C SER A 189 -1.05 7.67 4.94
N CYS A 190 -1.98 7.79 5.88
CA CYS A 190 -3.20 8.56 5.76
C CYS A 190 -2.91 10.06 5.80
N ALA A 191 -3.26 10.78 4.74
CA ALA A 191 -3.19 12.24 4.65
C ALA A 191 -4.54 12.89 4.95
N HIS A 192 -5.66 12.20 4.64
CA HIS A 192 -7.02 12.61 4.93
C HIS A 192 -7.86 11.41 5.30
N MET A 193 -8.76 11.57 6.28
CA MET A 193 -9.70 10.55 6.71
C MET A 193 -11.03 11.18 7.11
N GLN A 194 -12.12 10.52 6.76
CA GLN A 194 -13.48 10.85 7.19
C GLN A 194 -14.28 9.59 7.50
N VAL A 195 -15.19 9.67 8.47
CA VAL A 195 -16.17 8.63 8.71
C VAL A 195 -17.22 8.69 7.62
N VAL A 196 -17.60 7.53 7.08
CA VAL A 196 -18.65 7.39 6.07
C VAL A 196 -19.94 6.97 6.78
N GLN A 197 -21.04 7.62 6.42
CA GLN A 197 -22.37 7.26 6.92
C GLN A 197 -22.99 6.14 6.10
#